data_095d2a1fe8580124982c5b91f93e037f
#
_entry.id   095d2a1fe8580124982c5b91f93e037f
#
_cell.length_a   1.000
_cell.length_b   1.000
_cell.length_c   1.000
_cell.angle_alpha   90.00
_cell.angle_beta   90.00
_cell.angle_gamma   90.00
#
_symmetry.space_group_name_H-M   'P 1'
#
loop_
_entity.id
_entity.type
_entity.pdbx_description
1 polymer ?
#
loop_
_entity_poly.entity_id
_entity_poly.type
_entity_poly.pdbx_seq_one_letter_code
_entity_poly.pdbx_strand_id
1 'polypeptide(L)'
;MPGFCVFMSDIDRFRPEDRRGVDTLHRRVQGADLAEATRFRWDWQHRRNPHNATGQPGIWVAREGPTVVGHYQTLPVRLSLKGLEVDGGWGTDAMIAPERDRQGLDEALLRAWDRNSGAVLAIRLSKESRQVLDRLHWPESHVVPALVKPLTRRAMRTPHLPVAFNRLISAVTHPLVQIVARSRPLRAECEPIRRFDHAFTALWERLAPKFDLSVRRDSPYLNWRYIEPPHVRYSVVALKRQGELHGYAVYRHRHEPLGRVTMLVDFIVDPDDVSGLKTLLRWVDRAAVAEDSDKVRCSVMHGAFRRVLRRAGYFNVKSTLDVCVKVNAVQVPKGFYDDTDGWHITGGDSDQDH
;
A
#
# COMPACT_ATOMS: atom_id res chain seq x y z
N MET A 1 -22.07 -12.37 -45.07
CA MET A 1 -21.91 -12.23 -43.62
C MET A 1 -20.61 -12.93 -43.22
N PRO A 2 -19.47 -12.24 -42.96
CA PRO A 2 -18.30 -12.94 -42.44
C PRO A 2 -18.57 -13.24 -40.97
N GLY A 3 -18.51 -14.54 -40.64
CA GLY A 3 -18.66 -15.00 -39.27
C GLY A 3 -17.60 -14.41 -38.40
N PHE A 4 -18.00 -13.69 -37.34
CA PHE A 4 -17.16 -13.34 -36.25
C PHE A 4 -16.72 -14.64 -35.56
N CYS A 5 -15.50 -15.08 -35.91
CA CYS A 5 -14.81 -16.08 -35.12
C CYS A 5 -14.46 -15.39 -33.78
N VAL A 6 -15.28 -15.58 -32.77
CA VAL A 6 -14.92 -15.21 -31.40
C VAL A 6 -13.75 -16.11 -31.01
N PHE A 7 -12.53 -15.62 -31.22
CA PHE A 7 -11.35 -16.25 -30.66
C PHE A 7 -11.50 -16.16 -29.13
N MET A 8 -11.91 -17.26 -28.51
CA MET A 8 -11.88 -17.38 -27.05
C MET A 8 -10.40 -17.35 -26.64
N SER A 9 -9.96 -16.24 -26.05
CA SER A 9 -8.64 -16.17 -25.45
C SER A 9 -8.55 -17.20 -24.34
N ASP A 10 -7.51 -18.03 -24.37
CA ASP A 10 -7.20 -18.97 -23.29
C ASP A 10 -6.64 -18.16 -22.10
N ILE A 11 -7.35 -18.20 -20.96
CA ILE A 11 -6.94 -17.50 -19.75
C ILE A 11 -6.47 -18.52 -18.71
N ASP A 12 -5.19 -18.44 -18.37
CA ASP A 12 -4.57 -19.34 -17.40
C ASP A 12 -3.47 -18.61 -16.62
N ARG A 13 -2.89 -19.27 -15.63
CA ARG A 13 -1.74 -18.75 -14.90
C ARG A 13 -0.53 -18.58 -15.83
N PHE A 14 0.31 -17.63 -15.47
CA PHE A 14 1.58 -17.36 -16.13
C PHE A 14 2.46 -18.63 -16.17
N ARG A 15 3.08 -18.85 -17.32
CA ARG A 15 4.09 -19.88 -17.55
C ARG A 15 5.42 -19.21 -17.92
N PRO A 16 6.58 -19.83 -17.69
CA PRO A 16 7.88 -19.25 -18.02
C PRO A 16 7.99 -18.76 -19.47
N GLU A 17 7.37 -19.47 -20.43
CA GLU A 17 7.32 -19.11 -21.84
C GLU A 17 6.57 -17.80 -22.13
N ASP A 18 5.64 -17.41 -21.28
CA ASP A 18 4.86 -16.16 -21.42
C ASP A 18 5.71 -14.91 -21.18
N ARG A 19 6.88 -15.06 -20.53
CA ARG A 19 7.71 -13.93 -20.10
C ARG A 19 7.96 -12.91 -21.21
N ARG A 20 8.34 -13.41 -22.40
CA ARG A 20 8.62 -12.52 -23.55
C ARG A 20 7.37 -11.81 -24.03
N GLY A 21 6.23 -12.50 -24.04
CA GLY A 21 4.95 -11.93 -24.44
C GLY A 21 4.48 -10.84 -23.48
N VAL A 22 4.58 -11.07 -22.17
CA VAL A 22 4.28 -10.08 -21.11
C VAL A 22 5.19 -8.86 -21.24
N ASP A 23 6.51 -9.03 -21.36
CA ASP A 23 7.46 -7.92 -21.55
C ASP A 23 7.16 -7.12 -22.83
N THR A 24 6.73 -7.79 -23.90
CA THR A 24 6.35 -7.14 -25.17
C THR A 24 5.08 -6.33 -24.99
N LEU A 25 4.09 -6.86 -24.30
CA LEU A 25 2.83 -6.17 -24.00
C LEU A 25 3.07 -4.93 -23.14
N HIS A 26 3.93 -5.02 -22.11
CA HIS A 26 4.34 -3.88 -21.29
C HIS A 26 4.93 -2.74 -22.14
N ARG A 27 5.90 -3.05 -22.99
CA ARG A 27 6.53 -2.05 -23.89
C ARG A 27 5.51 -1.40 -24.80
N ARG A 28 4.57 -2.19 -25.32
CA ARG A 28 3.56 -1.71 -26.26
C ARG A 28 2.53 -0.81 -25.60
N VAL A 29 2.12 -1.11 -24.38
CA VAL A 29 1.06 -0.38 -23.66
C VAL A 29 1.59 0.79 -22.86
N GLN A 30 2.71 0.61 -22.15
CA GLN A 30 3.27 1.62 -21.23
C GLN A 30 4.47 2.38 -21.80
N GLY A 31 5.09 1.89 -22.87
CA GLY A 31 6.35 2.42 -23.40
C GLY A 31 7.58 1.75 -22.80
N ALA A 32 8.75 2.02 -23.38
CA ALA A 32 10.00 1.34 -23.06
C ALA A 32 10.48 1.59 -21.62
N ASP A 33 10.43 2.83 -21.15
CA ASP A 33 10.97 3.23 -19.83
C ASP A 33 10.21 2.58 -18.68
N LEU A 34 8.88 2.57 -18.73
CA LEU A 34 8.05 1.95 -17.69
C LEU A 34 8.17 0.41 -17.73
N ALA A 35 8.26 -0.17 -18.92
CA ALA A 35 8.50 -1.61 -19.07
C ALA A 35 9.86 -2.03 -18.50
N GLU A 36 10.90 -1.22 -18.66
CA GLU A 36 12.21 -1.49 -18.06
C GLU A 36 12.16 -1.37 -16.53
N ALA A 37 11.50 -0.38 -15.99
CA ALA A 37 11.30 -0.23 -14.56
C ALA A 37 10.55 -1.43 -13.96
N THR A 38 9.52 -1.95 -14.65
CA THR A 38 8.81 -3.17 -14.23
C THR A 38 9.72 -4.39 -14.30
N ARG A 39 10.52 -4.52 -15.34
CA ARG A 39 11.50 -5.61 -15.50
C ARG A 39 12.55 -5.60 -14.40
N PHE A 40 13.02 -4.42 -13.98
CA PHE A 40 13.99 -4.26 -12.89
C PHE A 40 13.46 -4.76 -11.55
N ARG A 41 12.15 -4.59 -11.29
CA ARG A 41 11.50 -5.03 -10.04
C ARG A 41 11.03 -6.48 -10.06
N TRP A 42 11.05 -7.14 -11.19
CA TRP A 42 10.44 -8.45 -11.40
C TRP A 42 10.85 -9.51 -10.39
N ASP A 43 12.16 -9.69 -10.18
CA ASP A 43 12.66 -10.72 -9.25
C ASP A 43 12.26 -10.44 -7.81
N TRP A 44 12.30 -9.18 -7.40
CA TRP A 44 11.85 -8.76 -6.09
C TRP A 44 10.34 -9.01 -5.94
N GLN A 45 9.56 -8.61 -6.90
CA GLN A 45 8.10 -8.64 -6.84
C GLN A 45 7.54 -10.07 -6.88
N HIS A 46 8.12 -10.95 -7.69
CA HIS A 46 7.56 -12.26 -7.96
C HIS A 46 8.32 -13.43 -7.33
N ARG A 47 9.66 -13.42 -7.38
CA ARG A 47 10.46 -14.55 -6.92
C ARG A 47 10.85 -14.48 -5.45
N ARG A 48 11.17 -13.27 -4.98
CA ARG A 48 11.63 -13.05 -3.60
C ARG A 48 10.53 -12.69 -2.62
N ASN A 49 9.29 -12.58 -3.06
CA ASN A 49 8.15 -12.32 -2.20
C ASN A 49 7.89 -13.53 -1.28
N PRO A 50 8.04 -13.39 0.06
CA PRO A 50 7.90 -14.51 1.00
C PRO A 50 6.46 -15.03 1.12
N HIS A 51 5.47 -14.23 0.70
CA HIS A 51 4.07 -14.66 0.67
C HIS A 51 3.69 -15.36 -0.63
N ASN A 52 4.61 -15.48 -1.58
CA ASN A 52 4.41 -16.25 -2.80
C ASN A 52 4.79 -17.72 -2.57
N ALA A 53 3.89 -18.48 -1.97
CA ALA A 53 4.11 -19.89 -1.64
C ALA A 53 4.41 -20.78 -2.86
N THR A 54 3.99 -20.37 -4.06
CA THR A 54 4.17 -21.15 -5.29
C THR A 54 5.51 -20.88 -5.98
N GLY A 55 6.18 -19.78 -5.65
CA GLY A 55 7.38 -19.31 -6.36
C GLY A 55 7.11 -18.87 -7.81
N GLN A 56 5.87 -19.00 -8.29
CA GLN A 56 5.48 -18.57 -9.63
C GLN A 56 4.95 -17.13 -9.58
N PRO A 57 5.16 -16.33 -10.64
CA PRO A 57 4.56 -15.00 -10.71
C PRO A 57 3.04 -15.04 -10.53
N GLY A 58 2.52 -14.14 -9.69
CA GLY A 58 1.07 -13.97 -9.48
C GLY A 58 0.42 -13.28 -10.68
N ILE A 59 0.51 -13.87 -11.87
CA ILE A 59 0.01 -13.28 -13.11
C ILE A 59 -0.97 -14.23 -13.78
N TRP A 60 -2.10 -13.68 -14.23
CA TRP A 60 -3.07 -14.33 -15.11
C TRP A 60 -2.85 -13.81 -16.52
N VAL A 61 -2.77 -14.69 -17.50
CA VAL A 61 -2.42 -14.37 -18.89
C VAL A 61 -3.52 -14.81 -19.82
N ALA A 62 -3.92 -13.90 -20.70
CA ALA A 62 -4.81 -14.21 -21.83
C ALA A 62 -3.97 -14.42 -23.08
N ARG A 63 -4.15 -15.57 -23.73
CA ARG A 63 -3.40 -15.99 -24.91
C ARG A 63 -4.33 -16.20 -26.11
N GLU A 64 -3.80 -15.84 -27.27
CA GLU A 64 -4.36 -16.21 -28.58
C GLU A 64 -3.26 -16.94 -29.36
N GLY A 65 -3.36 -18.26 -29.36
CA GLY A 65 -2.24 -19.10 -29.81
C GLY A 65 -0.98 -18.81 -29.01
N PRO A 66 0.16 -18.47 -29.64
CA PRO A 66 1.41 -18.16 -28.96
C PRO A 66 1.50 -16.71 -28.45
N THR A 67 0.50 -15.86 -28.75
CA THR A 67 0.55 -14.43 -28.47
C THR A 67 -0.14 -14.10 -27.15
N VAL A 68 0.56 -13.37 -26.26
CA VAL A 68 -0.03 -12.78 -25.06
C VAL A 68 -0.77 -11.50 -25.48
N VAL A 69 -2.10 -11.50 -25.32
CA VAL A 69 -2.98 -10.37 -25.66
C VAL A 69 -3.49 -9.62 -24.45
N GLY A 70 -3.30 -10.17 -23.25
CA GLY A 70 -3.63 -9.49 -22.00
C GLY A 70 -3.00 -10.18 -20.80
N HIS A 71 -2.85 -9.46 -19.70
CA HIS A 71 -2.50 -10.02 -18.40
C HIS A 71 -3.10 -9.22 -17.26
N TYR A 72 -3.26 -9.88 -16.13
CA TYR A 72 -3.58 -9.29 -14.84
C TYR A 72 -2.52 -9.72 -13.83
N GLN A 73 -1.76 -8.75 -13.33
CA GLN A 73 -0.68 -8.98 -12.38
C GLN A 73 -1.17 -8.79 -10.95
N THR A 74 -0.74 -9.66 -10.07
CA THR A 74 -1.05 -9.59 -8.65
C THR A 74 0.22 -9.67 -7.81
N LEU A 75 0.17 -9.07 -6.64
CA LEU A 75 1.19 -9.17 -5.62
C LEU A 75 0.67 -10.08 -4.51
N PRO A 76 1.15 -11.34 -4.41
CA PRO A 76 0.74 -12.26 -3.38
C PRO A 76 1.00 -11.69 -1.98
N VAL A 77 0.00 -11.79 -1.11
CA VAL A 77 0.10 -11.42 0.30
C VAL A 77 -0.62 -12.45 1.15
N ARG A 78 -0.25 -12.55 2.42
CA ARG A 78 -1.00 -13.27 3.42
C ARG A 78 -1.78 -12.28 4.25
N LEU A 79 -3.09 -12.45 4.31
CA LEU A 79 -3.98 -11.62 5.11
C LEU A 79 -4.21 -12.25 6.48
N SER A 80 -4.39 -11.41 7.47
CA SER A 80 -4.90 -11.77 8.80
C SER A 80 -6.29 -11.18 8.98
N LEU A 81 -7.23 -12.04 9.29
CA LEU A 81 -8.60 -11.71 9.70
C LEU A 81 -8.73 -12.02 11.19
N LYS A 82 -8.49 -11.04 12.07
CA LYS A 82 -8.42 -11.25 13.53
C LYS A 82 -7.47 -12.38 13.94
N GLY A 83 -6.33 -12.52 13.26
CA GLY A 83 -5.36 -13.58 13.52
C GLY A 83 -5.54 -14.85 12.67
N LEU A 84 -6.69 -15.04 12.01
CA LEU A 84 -6.87 -16.12 11.04
C LEU A 84 -6.19 -15.74 9.72
N GLU A 85 -5.28 -16.56 9.25
CA GLU A 85 -4.52 -16.30 8.03
C GLU A 85 -5.23 -16.83 6.77
N VAL A 86 -5.24 -16.01 5.73
CA VAL A 86 -5.80 -16.32 4.41
C VAL A 86 -4.81 -15.88 3.33
N ASP A 87 -4.53 -16.77 2.37
CA ASP A 87 -3.74 -16.41 1.20
C ASP A 87 -4.55 -15.51 0.27
N GLY A 88 -3.94 -14.42 -0.20
CA GLY A 88 -4.58 -13.46 -1.08
C GLY A 88 -3.58 -12.70 -1.95
N GLY A 89 -4.04 -11.64 -2.56
CA GLY A 89 -3.18 -10.79 -3.39
C GLY A 89 -3.74 -9.40 -3.63
N TRP A 90 -2.84 -8.44 -3.83
CA TRP A 90 -3.16 -7.13 -4.39
C TRP A 90 -3.17 -7.21 -5.91
N GLY A 91 -4.23 -6.75 -6.55
CA GLY A 91 -4.19 -6.46 -7.98
C GLY A 91 -3.32 -5.22 -8.22
N THR A 92 -2.27 -5.37 -8.99
CA THR A 92 -1.28 -4.30 -9.19
C THR A 92 -1.29 -3.73 -10.59
N ASP A 93 -1.55 -4.56 -11.60
CA ASP A 93 -1.48 -4.10 -12.97
C ASP A 93 -2.37 -4.96 -13.90
N ALA A 94 -3.14 -4.29 -14.75
CA ALA A 94 -3.96 -4.91 -15.77
C ALA A 94 -3.59 -4.33 -17.14
N MET A 95 -3.18 -5.15 -18.07
CA MET A 95 -2.83 -4.73 -19.43
C MET A 95 -3.50 -5.58 -20.47
N ILE A 96 -4.03 -4.90 -21.47
CA ILE A 96 -4.66 -5.52 -22.64
C ILE A 96 -4.12 -4.87 -23.88
N ALA A 97 -3.87 -5.68 -24.91
CA ALA A 97 -3.43 -5.21 -26.20
C ALA A 97 -4.44 -4.19 -26.76
N PRO A 98 -3.99 -3.02 -27.29
CA PRO A 98 -4.87 -1.91 -27.67
C PRO A 98 -5.94 -2.27 -28.70
N GLU A 99 -5.68 -3.29 -29.52
CA GLU A 99 -6.62 -3.76 -30.56
C GLU A 99 -7.71 -4.70 -30.05
N ARG A 100 -7.70 -5.00 -28.74
CA ARG A 100 -8.69 -5.92 -28.14
C ARG A 100 -9.76 -5.16 -27.39
N ASP A 101 -10.97 -5.76 -27.36
CA ASP A 101 -12.05 -5.25 -26.52
C ASP A 101 -11.69 -5.40 -25.05
N ARG A 102 -11.43 -4.27 -24.41
CA ARG A 102 -11.05 -4.23 -22.99
C ARG A 102 -12.12 -4.80 -22.09
N GLN A 103 -13.37 -4.53 -22.35
CA GLN A 103 -14.46 -4.82 -21.41
C GLN A 103 -14.62 -6.31 -21.12
N GLY A 104 -14.56 -7.14 -22.15
CA GLY A 104 -14.70 -8.60 -21.98
C GLY A 104 -13.47 -9.25 -21.37
N LEU A 105 -12.27 -8.85 -21.81
CA LEU A 105 -11.02 -9.48 -21.41
C LEU A 105 -10.57 -9.06 -20.02
N ASP A 106 -10.77 -7.78 -19.65
CA ASP A 106 -10.52 -7.27 -18.30
C ASP A 106 -11.31 -8.06 -17.26
N GLU A 107 -12.59 -8.22 -17.51
CA GLU A 107 -13.49 -8.97 -16.62
C GLU A 107 -13.12 -10.45 -16.53
N ALA A 108 -12.76 -11.06 -17.65
CA ALA A 108 -12.40 -12.48 -17.70
C ALA A 108 -11.09 -12.76 -16.92
N LEU A 109 -10.08 -11.92 -17.08
CA LEU A 109 -8.81 -12.00 -16.32
C LEU A 109 -9.04 -11.81 -14.82
N LEU A 110 -9.80 -10.79 -14.45
CA LEU A 110 -10.12 -10.51 -13.05
C LEU A 110 -10.94 -11.63 -12.43
N ARG A 111 -11.92 -12.18 -13.15
CA ARG A 111 -12.72 -13.33 -12.73
C ARG A 111 -11.87 -14.60 -12.53
N ALA A 112 -10.88 -14.82 -13.40
CA ALA A 112 -9.95 -15.94 -13.26
C ALA A 112 -9.14 -15.84 -11.97
N TRP A 113 -8.63 -14.64 -11.65
CA TRP A 113 -7.94 -14.40 -10.39
C TRP A 113 -8.85 -14.54 -9.17
N ASP A 114 -10.03 -13.90 -9.18
CA ASP A 114 -10.99 -13.93 -8.08
C ASP A 114 -11.37 -15.36 -7.68
N ARG A 115 -11.72 -16.20 -8.66
CA ARG A 115 -12.13 -17.60 -8.42
C ARG A 115 -11.03 -18.49 -7.86
N ASN A 116 -9.76 -18.12 -8.05
CA ASN A 116 -8.60 -18.93 -7.68
C ASN A 116 -7.81 -18.34 -6.50
N SER A 117 -8.37 -17.36 -5.80
CA SER A 117 -7.70 -16.68 -4.69
C SER A 117 -8.55 -16.76 -3.43
N GLY A 118 -7.91 -16.98 -2.28
CA GLY A 118 -8.57 -16.99 -0.97
C GLY A 118 -9.07 -15.62 -0.57
N ALA A 119 -8.36 -14.58 -0.99
CA ALA A 119 -8.81 -13.19 -0.90
C ALA A 119 -8.20 -12.34 -2.02
N VAL A 120 -8.93 -11.34 -2.45
CA VAL A 120 -8.54 -10.42 -3.51
C VAL A 120 -8.69 -8.99 -3.05
N LEU A 121 -7.67 -8.17 -3.33
CA LEU A 121 -7.61 -6.77 -2.93
C LEU A 121 -7.28 -5.91 -4.13
N ALA A 122 -8.09 -4.91 -4.40
CA ALA A 122 -7.87 -3.94 -5.46
C ALA A 122 -7.70 -2.55 -4.87
N ILE A 123 -6.80 -1.75 -5.43
CA ILE A 123 -6.46 -0.43 -4.94
C ILE A 123 -6.36 0.57 -6.10
N ARG A 124 -6.63 1.86 -5.85
CA ARG A 124 -6.63 2.93 -6.87
C ARG A 124 -7.51 2.60 -8.07
N LEU A 125 -8.75 2.30 -7.80
CA LEU A 125 -9.70 1.87 -8.81
C LEU A 125 -10.05 3.01 -9.78
N SER A 126 -9.84 2.80 -11.06
CA SER A 126 -10.42 3.66 -12.11
C SER A 126 -11.95 3.50 -12.14
N LYS A 127 -12.63 4.40 -12.83
CA LYS A 127 -14.08 4.29 -13.03
C LYS A 127 -14.45 2.98 -13.74
N GLU A 128 -13.66 2.62 -14.75
CA GLU A 128 -13.84 1.40 -15.54
C GLU A 128 -13.60 0.16 -14.67
N SER A 129 -12.53 0.15 -13.87
CA SER A 129 -12.23 -0.95 -12.93
C SER A 129 -13.37 -1.17 -11.94
N ARG A 130 -13.95 -0.09 -11.37
CA ARG A 130 -15.10 -0.20 -10.46
C ARG A 130 -16.30 -0.85 -11.14
N GLN A 131 -16.62 -0.46 -12.38
CA GLN A 131 -17.69 -1.09 -13.13
C GLN A 131 -17.49 -2.60 -13.35
N VAL A 132 -16.23 -3.03 -13.52
CA VAL A 132 -15.91 -4.47 -13.60
C VAL A 132 -16.13 -5.14 -12.26
N LEU A 133 -15.67 -4.54 -11.15
CA LEU A 133 -15.89 -5.09 -9.81
C LEU A 133 -17.38 -5.19 -9.47
N ASP A 134 -18.19 -4.18 -9.83
CA ASP A 134 -19.65 -4.19 -9.63
C ASP A 134 -20.31 -5.36 -10.38
N ARG A 135 -19.93 -5.60 -11.64
CA ARG A 135 -20.43 -6.76 -12.42
C ARG A 135 -19.99 -8.11 -11.83
N LEU A 136 -18.86 -8.14 -11.14
CA LEU A 136 -18.35 -9.33 -10.43
C LEU A 136 -18.90 -9.46 -9.01
N HIS A 137 -19.81 -8.58 -8.61
CA HIS A 137 -20.41 -8.54 -7.28
C HIS A 137 -19.37 -8.49 -6.15
N TRP A 138 -18.33 -7.67 -6.33
CA TRP A 138 -17.41 -7.37 -5.25
C TRP A 138 -18.04 -6.41 -4.25
N PRO A 139 -17.61 -6.44 -2.97
CA PRO A 139 -18.02 -5.44 -1.98
C PRO A 139 -17.71 -4.02 -2.41
N GLU A 140 -18.36 -3.04 -1.80
CA GLU A 140 -18.08 -1.63 -2.05
C GLU A 140 -16.62 -1.28 -1.74
N SER A 141 -16.06 -0.35 -2.51
CA SER A 141 -14.73 0.17 -2.26
C SER A 141 -14.75 1.25 -1.19
N HIS A 142 -13.73 1.28 -0.35
CA HIS A 142 -13.56 2.27 0.72
C HIS A 142 -12.39 3.19 0.44
N VAL A 143 -12.55 4.46 0.75
CA VAL A 143 -11.46 5.43 0.67
C VAL A 143 -10.52 5.23 1.85
N VAL A 144 -9.24 4.98 1.58
CA VAL A 144 -8.18 4.97 2.61
C VAL A 144 -7.88 6.41 3.00
N PRO A 145 -8.20 6.83 4.24
CA PRO A 145 -8.00 8.22 4.65
C PRO A 145 -6.54 8.64 4.55
N ALA A 146 -6.32 9.80 3.91
CA ALA A 146 -5.01 10.44 3.85
C ALA A 146 -4.97 11.59 4.87
N LEU A 147 -3.88 11.65 5.63
CA LEU A 147 -3.64 12.67 6.64
C LEU A 147 -2.30 13.37 6.35
N VAL A 148 -2.25 14.66 6.59
CA VAL A 148 -1.05 15.48 6.39
C VAL A 148 -0.81 16.32 7.63
N LYS A 149 0.44 16.35 8.09
CA LYS A 149 0.95 17.28 9.07
C LYS A 149 1.88 18.28 8.38
N PRO A 150 1.50 19.54 8.25
CA PRO A 150 2.38 20.57 7.72
C PRO A 150 3.48 20.89 8.73
N LEU A 151 4.72 21.01 8.24
CA LEU A 151 5.88 21.37 9.03
C LEU A 151 6.39 22.77 8.70
N THR A 152 6.13 23.26 7.50
CA THR A 152 6.56 24.59 7.04
C THR A 152 5.38 25.41 6.53
N ARG A 153 5.59 26.72 6.42
CA ARG A 153 4.62 27.64 5.80
C ARG A 153 4.38 27.30 4.32
N ARG A 154 5.34 26.65 3.65
CA ARG A 154 5.21 26.25 2.24
C ARG A 154 4.16 25.15 2.07
N ALA A 155 4.09 24.20 3.00
CA ALA A 155 3.12 23.11 2.98
C ALA A 155 1.66 23.57 3.02
N MET A 156 1.42 24.78 3.50
CA MET A 156 0.09 25.38 3.65
C MET A 156 -0.31 26.29 2.49
N ARG A 157 0.59 26.55 1.54
CA ARG A 157 0.27 27.32 0.36
C ARG A 157 -0.58 26.47 -0.58
N THR A 158 -1.89 26.60 -0.44
CA THR A 158 -2.81 26.15 -1.49
C THR A 158 -2.93 27.27 -2.54
N PRO A 159 -2.75 26.98 -3.82
CA PRO A 159 -2.82 27.99 -4.90
C PRO A 159 -4.14 28.74 -4.94
N HIS A 160 -5.17 28.24 -4.26
CA HIS A 160 -6.55 28.74 -4.33
C HIS A 160 -7.03 29.48 -3.07
N LEU A 161 -6.18 29.69 -2.04
CA LEU A 161 -6.59 30.43 -0.83
C LEU A 161 -5.98 31.83 -0.78
N PRO A 162 -6.73 32.87 -0.31
CA PRO A 162 -6.22 34.21 -0.13
C PRO A 162 -5.00 34.28 0.78
N VAL A 163 -4.05 35.17 0.47
CA VAL A 163 -2.79 35.35 1.19
C VAL A 163 -2.98 35.60 2.70
N ALA A 164 -4.08 36.28 3.08
CA ALA A 164 -4.43 36.56 4.47
C ALA A 164 -4.75 35.26 5.27
N PHE A 165 -5.45 34.32 4.65
CA PHE A 165 -5.79 33.03 5.28
C PHE A 165 -4.54 32.16 5.45
N ASN A 166 -3.64 32.19 4.47
CA ASN A 166 -2.35 31.51 4.53
C ASN A 166 -1.43 32.08 5.66
N ARG A 167 -1.54 33.39 5.99
CA ARG A 167 -0.82 34.00 7.12
C ARG A 167 -1.33 33.56 8.48
N LEU A 168 -2.65 33.46 8.66
CA LEU A 168 -3.28 33.08 9.93
C LEU A 168 -2.95 31.61 10.28
N ILE A 169 -3.07 30.71 9.31
CA ILE A 169 -2.71 29.30 9.49
C ILE A 169 -1.21 29.15 9.79
N SER A 170 -0.36 29.95 9.14
CA SER A 170 1.10 29.96 9.38
C SER A 170 1.49 30.41 10.79
N ALA A 171 0.74 31.32 11.40
CA ALA A 171 1.02 31.83 12.74
C ALA A 171 0.77 30.76 13.82
N VAL A 172 -0.21 29.88 13.61
CA VAL A 172 -0.56 28.80 14.57
C VAL A 172 0.39 27.61 14.46
N THR A 173 0.92 27.31 13.28
CA THR A 173 1.72 26.08 13.04
C THR A 173 3.20 26.27 13.30
N HIS A 174 3.73 27.48 13.14
CA HIS A 174 5.16 27.76 13.37
C HIS A 174 5.64 27.45 14.80
N PRO A 175 4.91 27.80 15.89
CA PRO A 175 5.32 27.42 17.25
C PRO A 175 5.25 25.91 17.48
N LEU A 176 4.29 25.19 16.88
CA LEU A 176 4.18 23.73 16.99
C LEU A 176 5.39 23.00 16.36
N VAL A 177 5.87 23.47 15.21
CA VAL A 177 7.08 22.94 14.57
C VAL A 177 8.31 23.17 15.47
N GLN A 178 8.42 24.35 16.07
CA GLN A 178 9.52 24.68 17.01
C GLN A 178 9.47 23.82 18.29
N ILE A 179 8.29 23.50 18.81
CA ILE A 179 8.11 22.63 19.98
C ILE A 179 8.52 21.19 19.64
N VAL A 180 8.15 20.67 18.46
CA VAL A 180 8.59 19.34 17.99
C VAL A 180 10.11 19.28 17.80
N ALA A 181 10.70 20.31 17.20
CA ALA A 181 12.14 20.39 16.98
C ALA A 181 12.94 20.49 18.30
N ARG A 182 12.37 21.14 19.33
CA ARG A 182 13.02 21.37 20.65
C ARG A 182 12.71 20.31 21.70
N SER A 183 11.74 19.40 21.47
CA SER A 183 11.42 18.36 22.45
C SER A 183 12.60 17.39 22.65
N ARG A 184 12.79 16.89 23.89
CA ARG A 184 13.92 15.99 24.28
C ARG A 184 14.04 14.77 23.37
N PRO A 185 15.27 14.27 23.14
CA PRO A 185 15.47 13.07 22.31
C PRO A 185 14.73 11.86 22.87
N LEU A 186 13.89 11.24 22.05
CA LEU A 186 13.19 9.99 22.33
C LEU A 186 14.12 8.76 22.15
N ARG A 187 15.45 8.98 22.26
CA ARG A 187 16.46 7.94 22.02
C ARG A 187 16.36 6.75 22.97
N ALA A 188 15.72 6.92 24.14
CA ALA A 188 15.54 5.84 25.11
C ALA A 188 14.47 4.82 24.71
N GLU A 189 13.58 5.18 23.76
CA GLU A 189 12.47 4.31 23.34
C GLU A 189 12.49 3.98 21.84
N CYS A 190 13.19 4.76 21.02
CA CYS A 190 13.23 4.56 19.58
C CYS A 190 14.66 4.39 19.05
N GLU A 191 14.88 3.38 18.23
CA GLU A 191 16.16 3.13 17.56
C GLU A 191 15.98 2.88 16.06
N PRO A 192 16.85 3.44 15.20
CA PRO A 192 16.85 3.08 13.78
C PRO A 192 17.33 1.64 13.62
N ILE A 193 16.67 0.91 12.72
CA ILE A 193 17.06 -0.46 12.39
C ILE A 193 17.37 -0.61 10.90
N ARG A 194 18.21 -1.57 10.57
CA ARG A 194 18.61 -1.90 9.19
C ARG A 194 18.00 -3.20 8.70
N ARG A 195 17.43 -4.00 9.59
CA ARG A 195 16.82 -5.28 9.30
C ARG A 195 15.79 -5.62 10.37
N PHE A 196 14.72 -6.27 9.95
CA PHE A 196 13.71 -6.81 10.85
C PHE A 196 14.13 -8.23 11.28
N ASP A 197 14.29 -8.46 12.57
CA ASP A 197 14.62 -9.75 13.17
C ASP A 197 13.36 -10.51 13.61
N HIS A 198 13.53 -11.65 14.27
CA HIS A 198 12.42 -12.50 14.75
C HIS A 198 11.50 -11.81 15.75
N ALA A 199 11.97 -10.78 16.48
CA ALA A 199 11.14 -10.04 17.43
C ALA A 199 9.97 -9.32 16.73
N PHE A 200 10.13 -8.96 15.44
CA PHE A 200 9.05 -8.36 14.66
C PHE A 200 7.97 -9.39 14.28
N THR A 201 8.35 -10.65 14.07
CA THR A 201 7.37 -11.73 13.88
C THR A 201 6.57 -11.94 15.17
N ALA A 202 7.23 -12.01 16.32
CA ALA A 202 6.57 -12.13 17.62
C ALA A 202 5.65 -10.92 17.93
N LEU A 203 6.08 -9.70 17.57
CA LEU A 203 5.23 -8.50 17.65
C LEU A 203 3.98 -8.64 16.78
N TRP A 204 4.16 -9.06 15.53
CA TRP A 204 3.05 -9.29 14.62
C TRP A 204 2.05 -10.32 15.18
N GLU A 205 2.51 -11.48 15.61
CA GLU A 205 1.66 -12.56 16.15
C GLU A 205 0.83 -12.09 17.34
N ARG A 206 1.41 -11.25 18.21
CA ARG A 206 0.73 -10.66 19.35
C ARG A 206 -0.35 -9.64 18.92
N LEU A 207 -0.12 -8.87 17.86
CA LEU A 207 -0.99 -7.77 17.44
C LEU A 207 -2.02 -8.16 16.37
N ALA A 208 -1.76 -9.20 15.57
CA ALA A 208 -2.64 -9.61 14.48
C ALA A 208 -4.11 -9.80 14.91
N PRO A 209 -4.43 -10.40 16.09
CA PRO A 209 -5.82 -10.55 16.52
C PRO A 209 -6.54 -9.24 16.85
N LYS A 210 -5.81 -8.12 16.99
CA LYS A 210 -6.37 -6.79 17.30
C LYS A 210 -6.84 -6.04 16.06
N PHE A 211 -6.59 -6.57 14.86
CA PHE A 211 -7.03 -6.00 13.59
C PHE A 211 -8.07 -6.88 12.94
N ASP A 212 -9.18 -6.29 12.48
CA ASP A 212 -10.22 -7.04 11.75
C ASP A 212 -9.70 -7.54 10.41
N LEU A 213 -8.87 -6.75 9.76
CA LEU A 213 -8.15 -7.07 8.53
C LEU A 213 -6.79 -6.40 8.52
N SER A 214 -5.75 -7.14 8.15
CA SER A 214 -4.42 -6.59 7.89
C SER A 214 -3.62 -7.53 6.98
N VAL A 215 -2.63 -7.02 6.26
CA VAL A 215 -1.59 -7.85 5.64
C VAL A 215 -0.66 -8.35 6.74
N ARG A 216 -0.21 -9.61 6.67
CA ARG A 216 0.78 -10.19 7.59
C ARG A 216 2.09 -9.40 7.55
N ARG A 217 2.58 -8.99 8.73
CA ARG A 217 3.78 -8.16 8.90
C ARG A 217 4.88 -8.89 9.68
N ASP A 218 5.19 -10.12 9.29
CA ASP A 218 6.30 -10.86 9.86
C ASP A 218 7.67 -10.36 9.34
N SER A 219 8.75 -10.75 9.98
CA SER A 219 10.09 -10.27 9.61
C SER A 219 10.51 -10.62 8.18
N PRO A 220 10.19 -11.79 7.59
CA PRO A 220 10.45 -12.04 6.17
C PRO A 220 9.76 -11.04 5.25
N TYR A 221 8.44 -10.81 5.46
CA TYR A 221 7.67 -9.87 4.67
C TYR A 221 8.18 -8.43 4.81
N LEU A 222 8.44 -7.98 6.05
CA LEU A 222 8.93 -6.64 6.31
C LEU A 222 10.31 -6.38 5.70
N ASN A 223 11.23 -7.36 5.74
CA ASN A 223 12.53 -7.25 5.08
C ASN A 223 12.37 -7.17 3.56
N TRP A 224 11.61 -8.08 2.98
CA TRP A 224 11.32 -8.04 1.56
C TRP A 224 10.68 -6.71 1.13
N ARG A 225 9.71 -6.22 1.89
CA ARG A 225 8.92 -5.04 1.52
C ARG A 225 9.65 -3.73 1.72
N TYR A 226 10.50 -3.58 2.75
CA TYR A 226 11.06 -2.30 3.15
C TYR A 226 12.60 -2.23 3.17
N ILE A 227 13.30 -3.35 3.17
CA ILE A 227 14.77 -3.38 3.17
C ILE A 227 15.34 -3.75 1.80
N GLU A 228 14.70 -4.71 1.13
CA GLU A 228 15.20 -5.31 -0.11
C GLU A 228 14.68 -4.72 -1.44
N PRO A 229 13.71 -3.78 -1.48
CA PRO A 229 13.28 -3.21 -2.75
C PRO A 229 14.46 -2.57 -3.49
N PRO A 230 14.67 -2.90 -4.79
CA PRO A 230 15.81 -2.38 -5.53
C PRO A 230 15.65 -0.92 -5.96
N HIS A 231 14.42 -0.40 -5.99
CA HIS A 231 14.03 0.87 -6.61
C HIS A 231 13.69 1.97 -5.59
N VAL A 232 13.57 1.64 -4.31
CA VAL A 232 13.19 2.61 -3.26
C VAL A 232 13.92 2.30 -1.96
N ARG A 233 14.24 3.34 -1.21
CA ARG A 233 14.86 3.21 0.12
C ARG A 233 13.93 3.76 1.19
N TYR A 234 13.80 3.00 2.24
CA TYR A 234 13.03 3.35 3.43
C TYR A 234 13.95 3.51 4.63
N SER A 235 13.53 4.34 5.56
CA SER A 235 14.07 4.41 6.92
C SER A 235 13.10 3.71 7.85
N VAL A 236 13.64 2.91 8.77
CA VAL A 236 12.85 2.17 9.75
C VAL A 236 13.31 2.52 11.16
N VAL A 237 12.34 2.72 12.03
CA VAL A 237 12.55 2.94 13.47
C VAL A 237 11.75 1.93 14.27
N ALA A 238 12.39 1.28 15.24
CA ALA A 238 11.75 0.40 16.23
C ALA A 238 11.45 1.16 17.51
N LEU A 239 10.31 0.88 18.11
CA LEU A 239 9.93 1.33 19.45
C LEU A 239 10.21 0.20 20.44
N LYS A 240 11.14 0.43 21.39
CA LYS A 240 11.47 -0.53 22.44
C LYS A 240 11.27 0.08 23.82
N ARG A 241 10.73 -0.71 24.73
CA ARG A 241 10.59 -0.37 26.14
C ARG A 241 11.18 -1.50 26.98
N GLN A 242 12.08 -1.20 27.87
CA GLN A 242 12.76 -2.21 28.72
C GLN A 242 13.37 -3.37 27.92
N GLY A 243 13.84 -3.07 26.68
CA GLY A 243 14.41 -4.05 25.76
C GLY A 243 13.40 -4.80 24.89
N GLU A 244 12.11 -4.72 25.18
CA GLU A 244 11.05 -5.38 24.40
C GLU A 244 10.57 -4.51 23.23
N LEU A 245 10.26 -5.15 22.10
CA LEU A 245 9.72 -4.51 20.93
C LEU A 245 8.20 -4.26 21.08
N HIS A 246 7.79 -3.00 20.99
CA HIS A 246 6.39 -2.57 21.10
C HIS A 246 5.79 -2.06 19.79
N GLY A 247 6.62 -1.71 18.80
CA GLY A 247 6.14 -1.23 17.51
C GLY A 247 7.27 -0.80 16.60
N TYR A 248 6.91 -0.36 15.41
CA TYR A 248 7.84 0.25 14.45
C TYR A 248 7.12 1.26 13.57
N ALA A 249 7.92 2.10 12.88
CA ALA A 249 7.44 2.93 11.79
C ALA A 249 8.43 2.87 10.62
N VAL A 250 7.87 2.86 9.40
CA VAL A 250 8.59 2.91 8.13
C VAL A 250 8.26 4.23 7.45
N TYR A 251 9.27 4.97 7.08
CA TYR A 251 9.10 6.26 6.41
C TYR A 251 10.16 6.46 5.33
N ARG A 252 9.89 7.39 4.42
CA ARG A 252 10.86 7.85 3.42
C ARG A 252 10.68 9.32 3.11
N HIS A 253 11.73 9.94 2.64
CA HIS A 253 11.70 11.31 2.15
C HIS A 253 11.57 11.31 0.63
N ARG A 254 10.74 12.22 0.11
CA ARG A 254 10.44 12.31 -1.31
C ARG A 254 10.42 13.76 -1.77
N HIS A 255 10.96 14.01 -2.96
CA HIS A 255 10.77 15.27 -3.65
C HIS A 255 9.49 15.21 -4.47
N GLU A 256 8.62 16.17 -4.28
CA GLU A 256 7.43 16.40 -5.11
C GLU A 256 7.54 17.77 -5.77
N PRO A 257 6.82 18.03 -6.87
CA PRO A 257 6.88 19.34 -7.56
C PRO A 257 6.60 20.54 -6.65
N LEU A 258 5.86 20.33 -5.55
CA LEU A 258 5.46 21.37 -4.58
C LEU A 258 6.28 21.34 -3.28
N GLY A 259 7.43 20.67 -3.25
CA GLY A 259 8.33 20.64 -2.10
C GLY A 259 8.71 19.24 -1.61
N ARG A 260 9.38 19.18 -0.46
CA ARG A 260 9.78 17.90 0.16
C ARG A 260 8.68 17.33 1.03
N VAL A 261 8.47 16.03 0.93
CA VAL A 261 7.46 15.32 1.71
C VAL A 261 8.08 14.11 2.39
N THR A 262 7.88 13.98 3.69
CA THR A 262 8.13 12.73 4.39
C THR A 262 6.86 11.89 4.36
N MET A 263 6.95 10.70 3.80
CA MET A 263 5.87 9.73 3.77
C MET A 263 6.04 8.79 4.97
N LEU A 264 5.08 8.78 5.91
CA LEU A 264 4.91 7.68 6.86
C LEU A 264 4.17 6.58 6.12
N VAL A 265 4.95 5.58 5.68
CA VAL A 265 4.51 4.56 4.72
C VAL A 265 3.76 3.44 5.43
N ASP A 266 4.34 2.93 6.51
CA ASP A 266 3.76 1.85 7.32
C ASP A 266 4.16 2.02 8.79
N PHE A 267 3.37 1.49 9.69
CA PHE A 267 3.68 1.39 11.11
C PHE A 267 2.77 0.37 11.76
N ILE A 268 3.23 -0.21 12.84
CA ILE A 268 2.41 -1.04 13.72
C ILE A 268 2.77 -0.76 15.17
N VAL A 269 1.76 -0.73 15.99
CA VAL A 269 1.80 -0.65 17.44
C VAL A 269 0.46 -1.17 17.96
N ASP A 270 0.39 -1.55 19.22
CA ASP A 270 -0.90 -1.88 19.82
C ASP A 270 -1.89 -0.72 19.63
N PRO A 271 -3.10 -0.95 19.06
CA PRO A 271 -4.09 0.11 18.87
C PRO A 271 -4.45 0.87 20.16
N ASP A 272 -4.26 0.24 21.31
CA ASP A 272 -4.51 0.85 22.64
C ASP A 272 -3.28 1.60 23.17
N ASP A 273 -2.09 1.39 22.62
CA ASP A 273 -0.87 2.10 23.01
C ASP A 273 -0.73 3.47 22.33
N VAL A 274 -1.56 4.39 22.78
CA VAL A 274 -1.55 5.79 22.31
C VAL A 274 -0.20 6.46 22.51
N SER A 275 0.51 6.12 23.61
CA SER A 275 1.83 6.71 23.92
C SER A 275 2.90 6.21 22.97
N GLY A 276 2.89 4.92 22.63
CA GLY A 276 3.81 4.32 21.67
C GLY A 276 3.65 4.92 20.28
N LEU A 277 2.42 5.02 19.79
CA LEU A 277 2.19 5.66 18.50
C LEU A 277 2.66 7.12 18.49
N LYS A 278 2.35 7.91 19.52
CA LYS A 278 2.84 9.29 19.63
C LYS A 278 4.37 9.37 19.64
N THR A 279 5.04 8.38 20.24
CA THR A 279 6.52 8.32 20.27
C THR A 279 7.09 8.07 18.88
N LEU A 280 6.52 7.11 18.12
CA LEU A 280 6.89 6.86 16.72
C LEU A 280 6.62 8.08 15.83
N LEU A 281 5.45 8.71 15.97
CA LEU A 281 5.12 9.92 15.20
C LEU A 281 6.09 11.07 15.47
N ARG A 282 6.50 11.31 16.72
CA ARG A 282 7.50 12.32 17.07
C ARG A 282 8.86 12.02 16.45
N TRP A 283 9.25 10.74 16.36
CA TRP A 283 10.47 10.35 15.66
C TRP A 283 10.41 10.72 14.18
N VAL A 284 9.34 10.33 13.51
CA VAL A 284 9.13 10.63 12.07
C VAL A 284 9.08 12.13 11.81
N ASP A 285 8.37 12.89 12.66
CA ASP A 285 8.31 14.35 12.57
C ASP A 285 9.71 15.00 12.66
N ARG A 286 10.55 14.49 13.56
CA ARG A 286 11.94 15.00 13.70
C ARG A 286 12.80 14.63 12.49
N ALA A 287 12.69 13.39 12.01
CA ALA A 287 13.38 12.99 10.79
C ALA A 287 12.96 13.87 9.60
N ALA A 288 11.67 14.19 9.52
CA ALA A 288 11.14 15.09 8.50
C ALA A 288 11.70 16.52 8.61
N VAL A 289 11.82 17.05 9.83
CA VAL A 289 12.40 18.39 10.07
C VAL A 289 13.90 18.39 9.75
N ALA A 290 14.64 17.34 10.11
CA ALA A 290 16.07 17.21 9.80
C ALA A 290 16.36 17.16 8.29
N GLU A 291 15.40 16.66 7.49
CA GLU A 291 15.46 16.59 6.03
C GLU A 291 14.77 17.79 5.33
N ASP A 292 14.48 18.87 6.05
CA ASP A 292 13.78 20.04 5.52
C ASP A 292 12.48 19.70 4.79
N SER A 293 11.76 18.68 5.23
CA SER A 293 10.47 18.33 4.66
C SER A 293 9.42 19.37 4.97
N ASP A 294 8.60 19.71 4.00
CA ASP A 294 7.53 20.68 4.16
C ASP A 294 6.34 20.09 4.94
N LYS A 295 6.12 18.79 4.82
CA LYS A 295 5.00 18.08 5.46
C LYS A 295 5.34 16.62 5.68
N VAL A 296 4.63 15.99 6.64
CA VAL A 296 4.53 14.54 6.77
C VAL A 296 3.17 14.10 6.23
N ARG A 297 3.15 13.08 5.39
CA ARG A 297 1.93 12.48 4.85
C ARG A 297 1.81 11.03 5.30
N CYS A 298 0.59 10.61 5.66
CA CYS A 298 0.27 9.25 6.07
C CYS A 298 -1.07 8.86 5.46
N SER A 299 -1.19 7.60 5.05
CA SER A 299 -2.49 6.99 4.70
C SER A 299 -2.71 5.79 5.60
N VAL A 300 -3.83 5.75 6.32
CA VAL A 300 -4.17 4.66 7.24
C VAL A 300 -5.67 4.52 7.41
N MET A 301 -6.15 3.28 7.41
CA MET A 301 -7.57 3.00 7.52
C MET A 301 -8.04 2.88 8.97
N HIS A 302 -7.21 2.35 9.86
CA HIS A 302 -7.58 2.03 11.25
C HIS A 302 -8.01 3.26 12.07
N GLY A 303 -9.23 3.21 12.63
CA GLY A 303 -9.88 4.36 13.29
C GLY A 303 -9.14 4.85 14.54
N ALA A 304 -8.62 3.94 15.40
CA ALA A 304 -7.86 4.33 16.58
C ALA A 304 -6.59 5.11 16.19
N PHE A 305 -5.85 4.64 15.19
CA PHE A 305 -4.65 5.32 14.71
C PHE A 305 -4.95 6.69 14.11
N ARG A 306 -6.03 6.81 13.35
CA ARG A 306 -6.47 8.12 12.82
C ARG A 306 -6.81 9.13 13.93
N ARG A 307 -7.41 8.67 15.03
CA ARG A 307 -7.69 9.54 16.20
C ARG A 307 -6.40 10.07 16.84
N VAL A 308 -5.37 9.21 16.97
CA VAL A 308 -4.06 9.62 17.52
C VAL A 308 -3.33 10.56 16.58
N LEU A 309 -3.31 10.28 15.28
CA LEU A 309 -2.72 11.15 14.25
C LEU A 309 -3.34 12.54 14.29
N ARG A 310 -4.68 12.66 14.33
CA ARG A 310 -5.35 13.97 14.42
C ARG A 310 -4.93 14.75 15.68
N ARG A 311 -4.84 14.08 16.84
CA ARG A 311 -4.34 14.69 18.09
C ARG A 311 -2.86 15.06 18.04
N ALA A 312 -2.10 14.45 17.13
CA ALA A 312 -0.70 14.77 16.88
C ALA A 312 -0.50 15.88 15.82
N GLY A 313 -1.58 16.51 15.35
CA GLY A 313 -1.55 17.64 14.41
C GLY A 313 -1.62 17.24 12.93
N TYR A 314 -2.08 16.02 12.62
CA TYR A 314 -2.38 15.61 11.26
C TYR A 314 -3.82 15.96 10.89
N PHE A 315 -4.03 16.50 9.71
CA PHE A 315 -5.34 16.87 9.17
C PHE A 315 -5.74 15.96 8.03
N ASN A 316 -7.02 15.63 7.94
CA ASN A 316 -7.54 14.89 6.80
C ASN A 316 -7.40 15.74 5.53
N VAL A 317 -6.93 15.11 4.46
CA VAL A 317 -6.89 15.68 3.12
C VAL A 317 -7.65 14.78 2.15
N LYS A 318 -8.00 15.30 0.98
CA LYS A 318 -8.63 14.48 -0.06
C LYS A 318 -7.70 13.31 -0.39
N SER A 319 -8.20 12.10 -0.26
CA SER A 319 -7.52 10.87 -0.68
C SER A 319 -8.03 10.45 -2.06
N THR A 320 -7.10 9.95 -2.86
CA THR A 320 -7.40 9.27 -4.13
C THR A 320 -7.11 7.79 -4.03
N LEU A 321 -6.78 7.33 -2.82
CA LEU A 321 -6.51 5.94 -2.54
C LEU A 321 -7.79 5.29 -2.03
N ASP A 322 -8.37 4.43 -2.82
CA ASP A 322 -9.49 3.57 -2.44
C ASP A 322 -9.04 2.11 -2.50
N VAL A 323 -9.70 1.29 -1.71
CA VAL A 323 -9.45 -0.14 -1.60
C VAL A 323 -10.77 -0.89 -1.65
N CYS A 324 -10.80 -1.97 -2.42
CA CYS A 324 -11.85 -2.95 -2.41
C CYS A 324 -11.26 -4.30 -1.99
N VAL A 325 -11.92 -4.99 -1.07
CA VAL A 325 -11.48 -6.28 -0.53
C VAL A 325 -12.61 -7.27 -0.66
N LYS A 326 -12.32 -8.48 -1.16
CA LYS A 326 -13.24 -9.60 -1.18
C LYS A 326 -12.55 -10.84 -0.63
N VAL A 327 -13.14 -11.46 0.37
CA VAL A 327 -12.65 -12.69 1.00
C VAL A 327 -13.47 -13.85 0.48
N ASN A 328 -12.80 -14.86 -0.10
CA ASN A 328 -13.41 -16.03 -0.70
C ASN A 328 -13.19 -17.31 0.13
N ALA A 329 -12.07 -17.39 0.87
CA ALA A 329 -11.66 -18.62 1.56
C ALA A 329 -12.47 -18.92 2.83
N VAL A 330 -13.03 -17.88 3.46
CA VAL A 330 -13.77 -17.99 4.71
C VAL A 330 -14.98 -17.08 4.72
N GLN A 331 -16.01 -17.45 5.47
CA GLN A 331 -17.15 -16.57 5.68
C GLN A 331 -16.76 -15.47 6.67
N VAL A 332 -16.92 -14.20 6.25
CA VAL A 332 -16.68 -13.05 7.11
C VAL A 332 -17.94 -12.68 7.91
N PRO A 333 -17.80 -12.05 9.08
CA PRO A 333 -18.94 -11.60 9.89
C PRO A 333 -19.84 -10.62 9.12
N LYS A 334 -21.12 -10.57 9.48
CA LYS A 334 -22.03 -9.54 8.97
C LYS A 334 -21.52 -8.15 9.33
N GLY A 335 -21.53 -7.23 8.36
CA GLY A 335 -21.02 -5.88 8.54
C GLY A 335 -19.50 -5.73 8.40
N PHE A 336 -18.77 -6.81 8.12
CA PHE A 336 -17.31 -6.77 7.95
C PHE A 336 -16.86 -5.78 6.87
N TYR A 337 -17.61 -5.66 5.80
CA TYR A 337 -17.33 -4.72 4.71
C TYR A 337 -17.89 -3.31 4.97
N ASP A 338 -18.82 -3.15 5.91
CA ASP A 338 -19.46 -1.86 6.21
C ASP A 338 -18.66 -1.02 7.21
N ASP A 339 -18.01 -1.69 8.19
CA ASP A 339 -17.16 -1.06 9.20
C ASP A 339 -15.69 -1.43 9.00
N THR A 340 -14.94 -0.49 8.50
CA THR A 340 -13.51 -0.63 8.22
C THR A 340 -12.60 0.01 9.26
N ASP A 341 -13.14 0.48 10.39
CA ASP A 341 -12.36 1.12 11.46
C ASP A 341 -11.38 0.16 12.15
N GLY A 342 -11.63 -1.14 12.09
CA GLY A 342 -10.71 -2.19 12.54
C GLY A 342 -9.69 -2.66 11.49
N TRP A 343 -9.75 -2.16 10.25
CA TRP A 343 -8.83 -2.56 9.19
C TRP A 343 -7.51 -1.82 9.29
N HIS A 344 -6.40 -2.55 9.34
CA HIS A 344 -5.07 -1.96 9.32
C HIS A 344 -4.47 -2.04 7.91
N ILE A 345 -4.88 -1.09 7.07
CA ILE A 345 -4.34 -0.86 5.73
C ILE A 345 -3.64 0.50 5.75
N THR A 346 -2.41 0.52 5.22
CA THR A 346 -1.54 1.71 5.15
C THR A 346 -1.09 1.97 3.70
N GLY A 347 -0.38 3.06 3.47
CA GLY A 347 0.23 3.35 2.17
C GLY A 347 1.27 2.31 1.72
N GLY A 348 1.78 1.50 2.65
CA GLY A 348 2.79 0.47 2.39
C GLY A 348 2.24 -0.90 1.97
N ASP A 349 0.94 -1.13 2.03
CA ASP A 349 0.36 -2.47 1.85
C ASP A 349 0.28 -2.93 0.38
N SER A 350 0.47 -2.03 -0.57
CA SER A 350 0.54 -2.36 -1.99
C SER A 350 1.87 -1.89 -2.58
N ASP A 351 2.01 -1.94 -3.89
CA ASP A 351 3.16 -1.39 -4.61
C ASP A 351 3.02 0.12 -4.94
N GLN A 352 2.05 0.81 -4.34
CA GLN A 352 1.60 2.15 -4.72
C GLN A 352 2.38 3.32 -4.09
N ASP A 353 3.37 3.06 -3.28
CA ASP A 353 4.16 4.09 -2.60
C ASP A 353 5.46 4.48 -3.34
N HIS A 354 5.50 4.21 -4.64
CA HIS A 354 6.66 4.48 -5.52
C HIS A 354 6.77 5.95 -5.94
#